data_a0b9a753bff0a21d098bc9e24626f6c6
#
_entry.id   a0b9a753bff0a21d098bc9e24626f6c6
#
_cell.length_a   1.000
_cell.length_b   1.000
_cell.length_c   1.000
_cell.angle_alpha   90.00
_cell.angle_beta   90.00
_cell.angle_gamma   90.00
#
_symmetry.space_group_name_H-M   'P 1'
#
loop_
_entity.id
_entity.type
_entity.pdbx_description
1 polymer ?
#
loop_
_entity_poly.entity_id
_entity_poly.type
_entity_poly.pdbx_seq_one_letter_code
_entity_poly.pdbx_strand_id
1 'polypeptide(L)'
;RDLHEPYRRQRQMFIRDRDIEADAAVFRDGGGRLRAVIESGRLGALTKDPAYLDKLSAVLGVRLCRPVSNAEGRMTLLEAEPLTVSVGIAAMKKRGESVNGDKGTYFKTDSGVLCVILSDGMGAGSEAAVESDEAVAILERFLRSGVDGAAAMKILNSVMLLRSGEEWGFATADMMCVDLFTGETCFYKYGAAPSYVKTGKSVRRIACESLAAGMTGAGEAPDTGRMRLKPGSLALVASDGVAPGLDDGWLLDMLREAEEPDVKALARAVLRRAADEYGNSDDMTVLAVRVDARV
;
A
#
# COMPACT_ATOMS: atom_id res chain seq x y z
N ARG A 1 37.66 1.70 -5.62
CA ARG A 1 38.05 2.99 -5.95
C ARG A 1 36.82 3.73 -5.60
N ASP A 2 36.74 4.11 -4.41
CA ASP A 2 35.78 4.94 -3.65
C ASP A 2 34.29 4.69 -3.88
N LEU A 3 33.91 3.51 -3.48
CA LEU A 3 32.55 3.13 -3.08
C LEU A 3 32.41 3.52 -1.58
N HIS A 4 32.31 4.80 -1.26
CA HIS A 4 31.92 5.25 0.07
C HIS A 4 31.63 6.74 0.03
N GLU A 5 30.39 7.11 0.22
CA GLU A 5 29.81 7.75 1.39
C GLU A 5 28.43 8.34 1.14
N PRO A 6 27.37 7.75 1.64
CA PRO A 6 26.16 8.51 1.94
C PRO A 6 25.91 8.64 3.46
N TYR A 7 26.91 8.44 4.29
CA TYR A 7 26.78 8.61 5.74
C TYR A 7 27.51 9.84 6.23
N ARG A 8 26.96 11.06 6.08
CA ARG A 8 27.46 12.23 6.76
C ARG A 8 26.44 13.34 6.92
N ARG A 9 25.78 13.37 8.08
CA ARG A 9 26.01 14.28 9.20
C ARG A 9 25.28 13.76 10.42
N GLN A 10 25.92 12.97 11.22
CA GLN A 10 25.53 12.78 12.61
C GLN A 10 25.76 14.12 13.31
N ARG A 11 24.71 14.81 13.72
CA ARG A 11 24.78 15.83 14.74
C ARG A 11 24.46 15.16 16.06
N GLN A 12 25.46 14.94 16.91
CA GLN A 12 25.22 14.69 18.32
C GLN A 12 24.61 15.97 18.90
N MET A 13 23.42 15.86 19.41
CA MET A 13 22.70 16.97 20.03
C MET A 13 22.42 16.57 21.48
N PHE A 14 23.01 17.29 22.42
CA PHE A 14 22.68 17.12 23.83
C PHE A 14 21.36 17.88 24.09
N ILE A 15 20.31 17.13 24.42
CA ILE A 15 19.05 17.71 24.87
C ILE A 15 19.19 17.97 26.37
N ARG A 16 19.40 19.22 26.74
CA ARG A 16 19.41 19.67 28.13
C ARG A 16 18.15 20.45 28.40
N ASP A 17 17.09 19.74 28.75
CA ASP A 17 15.85 20.36 29.26
C ASP A 17 15.45 19.63 30.55
N ARG A 18 15.29 20.37 31.64
CA ARG A 18 14.79 19.88 32.95
C ARG A 18 15.57 18.67 33.51
N ASP A 19 16.88 18.71 33.58
CA ASP A 19 17.73 17.65 34.15
C ASP A 19 17.63 16.28 33.45
N ILE A 20 17.25 16.24 32.19
CA ILE A 20 17.28 15.03 31.38
C ILE A 20 18.55 15.05 30.54
N GLU A 21 19.48 14.14 30.83
CA GLU A 21 20.60 13.84 29.95
C GLU A 21 20.15 12.80 28.94
N ALA A 22 20.29 13.11 27.66
CA ALA A 22 19.97 12.23 26.57
C ALA A 22 21.00 12.35 25.45
N ASP A 23 21.42 11.24 24.92
CA ASP A 23 22.18 11.17 23.68
C ASP A 23 21.21 11.15 22.50
N ALA A 24 21.46 11.97 21.50
CA ALA A 24 20.64 11.99 20.31
C ALA A 24 21.49 11.92 19.04
N ALA A 25 21.13 11.01 18.15
CA ALA A 25 21.69 10.91 16.81
C ALA A 25 20.59 11.29 15.79
N VAL A 26 20.89 12.28 14.94
CA VAL A 26 19.98 12.72 13.86
C VAL A 26 20.66 12.51 12.52
N PHE A 27 20.00 11.80 11.62
CA PHE A 27 20.55 11.47 10.30
C PHE A 27 19.42 11.40 9.26
N ARG A 28 19.79 11.37 7.98
CA ARG A 28 18.87 11.07 6.89
C ARG A 28 19.08 9.64 6.43
N ASP A 29 17.98 8.90 6.25
CA ASP A 29 18.03 7.55 5.72
C ASP A 29 18.29 7.55 4.18
N GLY A 30 18.36 6.36 3.58
CA GLY A 30 18.58 6.19 2.15
C GLY A 30 17.53 6.86 1.24
N GLY A 31 16.35 7.17 1.76
CA GLY A 31 15.31 7.97 1.09
C GLY A 31 15.42 9.48 1.35
N GLY A 32 16.47 9.93 2.04
CA GLY A 32 16.68 11.34 2.39
C GLY A 32 15.80 11.84 3.55
N ARG A 33 15.06 10.95 4.22
CA ARG A 33 14.11 11.28 5.30
C ARG A 33 14.80 11.35 6.64
N LEU A 34 14.40 12.32 7.47
CA LEU A 34 15.02 12.52 8.77
C LEU A 34 14.62 11.42 9.76
N ARG A 35 15.62 10.89 10.44
CA ARG A 35 15.48 9.99 11.60
C ARG A 35 16.22 10.57 12.78
N ALA A 36 15.62 10.48 13.97
CA ALA A 36 16.27 10.84 15.21
C ALA A 36 16.18 9.64 16.18
N VAL A 37 17.33 9.25 16.71
CA VAL A 37 17.42 8.21 17.76
C VAL A 37 17.82 8.92 19.04
N ILE A 38 17.04 8.75 20.09
CA ILE A 38 17.26 9.35 21.41
C ILE A 38 17.44 8.22 22.42
N GLU A 39 18.53 8.25 23.16
CA GLU A 39 18.84 7.28 24.22
C GLU A 39 18.95 8.01 25.56
N SER A 40 18.20 7.55 26.55
CA SER A 40 18.21 8.09 27.91
C SER A 40 17.60 7.11 28.90
N GLY A 41 18.18 7.00 30.07
CA GLY A 41 17.56 6.27 31.18
C GLY A 41 16.26 6.93 31.71
N ARG A 42 15.94 8.15 31.26
CA ARG A 42 14.76 8.91 31.67
C ARG A 42 13.81 9.27 30.52
N LEU A 43 13.76 8.48 29.46
CA LEU A 43 12.85 8.71 28.33
C LEU A 43 11.40 8.89 28.76
N GLY A 44 10.95 8.19 29.80
CA GLY A 44 9.62 8.35 30.37
C GLY A 44 9.34 9.75 30.90
N ALA A 45 10.35 10.50 31.33
CA ALA A 45 10.20 11.90 31.75
C ALA A 45 10.03 12.84 30.54
N LEU A 46 10.75 12.59 29.44
CA LEU A 46 10.61 13.34 28.19
C LEU A 46 9.21 13.16 27.58
N THR A 47 8.73 11.93 27.54
CA THR A 47 7.45 11.58 26.92
C THR A 47 6.22 11.94 27.77
N LYS A 48 6.41 12.37 29.03
CA LYS A 48 5.31 12.89 29.87
C LYS A 48 4.77 14.24 29.38
N ASP A 49 5.60 15.03 28.69
CA ASP A 49 5.13 16.27 28.07
C ASP A 49 4.43 15.90 26.74
N PRO A 50 3.10 16.10 26.62
CA PRO A 50 2.39 15.77 25.38
C PRO A 50 2.89 16.55 24.17
N ALA A 51 3.50 17.71 24.37
CA ALA A 51 4.04 18.59 23.32
C ALA A 51 5.51 18.26 22.95
N TYR A 52 6.10 17.20 23.47
CA TYR A 52 7.52 16.90 23.21
C TYR A 52 7.82 16.67 21.72
N LEU A 53 6.91 16.03 20.99
CA LEU A 53 7.07 15.82 19.53
C LEU A 53 7.04 17.13 18.77
N ASP A 54 6.12 18.04 19.12
CA ASP A 54 6.01 19.35 18.46
C ASP A 54 7.25 20.20 18.71
N LYS A 55 7.79 20.18 19.94
CA LYS A 55 9.02 20.87 20.29
C LYS A 55 10.23 20.34 19.51
N LEU A 56 10.37 18.99 19.43
CA LEU A 56 11.45 18.38 18.65
C LEU A 56 11.27 18.62 17.16
N SER A 57 10.04 18.58 16.66
CA SER A 57 9.72 18.90 15.27
C SER A 57 10.11 20.34 14.90
N ALA A 58 9.82 21.30 15.78
CA ALA A 58 10.21 22.70 15.59
C ALA A 58 11.74 22.87 15.55
N VAL A 59 12.48 22.18 16.42
CA VAL A 59 13.95 22.24 16.46
C VAL A 59 14.57 21.64 15.20
N LEU A 60 14.00 20.53 14.70
CA LEU A 60 14.52 19.81 13.54
C LEU A 60 13.99 20.35 12.20
N GLY A 61 12.98 21.23 12.25
CA GLY A 61 12.38 21.83 11.05
C GLY A 61 11.55 20.88 10.20
N VAL A 62 11.17 19.72 10.75
CA VAL A 62 10.32 18.72 10.11
C VAL A 62 9.33 18.16 11.11
N ARG A 63 8.15 17.78 10.66
CA ARG A 63 7.18 17.10 11.50
C ARG A 63 7.68 15.69 11.82
N LEU A 64 7.67 15.32 13.09
CA LEU A 64 8.11 14.02 13.57
C LEU A 64 6.91 13.17 14.00
N CYS A 65 7.07 11.87 13.87
CA CYS A 65 6.19 10.88 14.47
C CYS A 65 7.00 9.82 15.23
N ARG A 66 6.34 9.16 16.18
CA ARG A 66 6.91 8.05 16.93
C ARG A 66 6.40 6.73 16.35
N PRO A 67 7.26 5.80 15.96
CA PRO A 67 6.82 4.46 15.60
C PRO A 67 6.24 3.73 16.81
N VAL A 68 5.39 2.74 16.55
CA VAL A 68 4.69 1.97 17.60
C VAL A 68 5.66 1.17 18.48
N SER A 69 6.77 0.71 17.92
CA SER A 69 7.77 -0.10 18.64
C SER A 69 9.00 0.73 18.98
N ASN A 70 9.35 0.74 20.27
CA ASN A 70 10.61 1.31 20.79
C ASN A 70 11.21 0.34 21.79
N ALA A 71 12.56 0.26 21.82
CA ALA A 71 13.28 -0.46 22.84
C ALA A 71 13.28 0.32 24.17
N GLU A 72 13.45 -0.36 25.30
CA GLU A 72 13.59 0.28 26.61
C GLU A 72 14.83 1.20 26.61
N GLY A 73 14.66 2.43 27.09
CA GLY A 73 15.73 3.42 27.12
C GLY A 73 16.12 4.03 25.77
N ARG A 74 15.49 3.60 24.66
CA ARG A 74 15.76 4.10 23.31
C ARG A 74 14.47 4.45 22.59
N MET A 75 14.41 5.65 22.02
CA MET A 75 13.29 6.15 21.23
C MET A 75 13.77 6.51 19.83
N THR A 76 13.10 5.98 18.82
CA THR A 76 13.30 6.37 17.43
C THR A 76 12.14 7.29 17.01
N LEU A 77 12.48 8.43 16.40
CA LEU A 77 11.55 9.35 15.79
C LEU A 77 11.78 9.36 14.28
N LEU A 78 10.71 9.38 13.53
CA LEU A 78 10.72 9.40 12.07
C LEU A 78 10.11 10.72 11.59
N GLU A 79 10.57 11.20 10.44
CA GLU A 79 9.86 12.25 9.71
C GLU A 79 8.45 11.75 9.36
N ALA A 80 7.44 12.53 9.70
CA ALA A 80 6.04 12.17 9.46
C ALA A 80 5.70 12.40 7.99
N GLU A 81 5.02 11.43 7.39
CA GLU A 81 4.52 11.59 6.02
C GLU A 81 3.51 12.75 5.96
N PRO A 82 3.61 13.66 4.97
CA PRO A 82 2.64 14.76 4.80
C PRO A 82 1.27 14.27 4.33
N LEU A 83 1.18 13.05 3.81
CA LEU A 83 -0.06 12.42 3.40
C LEU A 83 -0.46 11.33 4.39
N THR A 84 -1.77 11.16 4.53
CA THR A 84 -2.40 10.05 5.25
C THR A 84 -3.35 9.33 4.33
N VAL A 85 -3.69 8.09 4.67
CA VAL A 85 -4.61 7.28 3.88
C VAL A 85 -5.66 6.62 4.75
N SER A 86 -6.85 6.52 4.22
CA SER A 86 -7.93 5.68 4.73
C SER A 86 -8.20 4.58 3.72
N VAL A 87 -8.34 3.34 4.18
CA VAL A 87 -8.60 2.16 3.34
C VAL A 87 -9.88 1.47 3.79
N GLY A 88 -10.73 1.15 2.82
CA GLY A 88 -11.92 0.33 3.01
C GLY A 88 -11.85 -0.91 2.13
N ILE A 89 -12.14 -2.07 2.69
CA ILE A 89 -12.24 -3.35 1.97
C ILE A 89 -13.65 -3.88 2.10
N ALA A 90 -14.18 -4.40 0.99
CA ALA A 90 -15.42 -5.16 0.96
C ALA A 90 -15.24 -6.34 0.01
N ALA A 91 -15.71 -7.51 0.41
CA ALA A 91 -15.60 -8.73 -0.37
C ALA A 91 -16.87 -9.56 -0.27
N MET A 92 -17.19 -10.30 -1.32
CA MET A 92 -18.30 -11.23 -1.43
C MET A 92 -17.85 -12.45 -2.23
N LYS A 93 -18.07 -13.62 -1.70
CA LYS A 93 -17.74 -14.86 -2.39
C LYS A 93 -18.79 -15.21 -3.45
N LYS A 94 -18.38 -15.92 -4.48
CA LYS A 94 -19.25 -16.49 -5.52
C LYS A 94 -20.38 -17.34 -4.90
N ARG A 95 -21.55 -17.28 -5.54
CA ARG A 95 -22.70 -18.07 -5.07
C ARG A 95 -22.37 -19.58 -5.17
N GLY A 96 -22.58 -20.29 -4.06
CA GLY A 96 -22.32 -21.71 -3.96
C GLY A 96 -20.95 -22.07 -3.41
N GLU A 97 -20.00 -21.15 -3.42
CA GLU A 97 -18.68 -21.40 -2.86
C GLU A 97 -18.62 -21.22 -1.33
N SER A 98 -17.70 -21.93 -0.69
CA SER A 98 -17.47 -21.86 0.75
C SER A 98 -16.54 -20.72 1.15
N VAL A 99 -15.59 -20.37 0.27
CA VAL A 99 -14.57 -19.32 0.47
C VAL A 99 -14.54 -18.40 -0.74
N ASN A 100 -13.94 -17.22 -0.55
CA ASN A 100 -13.66 -16.27 -1.62
C ASN A 100 -12.29 -16.59 -2.22
N GLY A 101 -12.18 -16.74 -3.55
CA GLY A 101 -10.93 -16.94 -4.29
C GLY A 101 -10.06 -15.68 -4.36
N ASP A 102 -10.66 -14.50 -4.17
CA ASP A 102 -9.94 -13.24 -4.12
C ASP A 102 -9.22 -13.03 -2.79
N LYS A 103 -8.03 -12.46 -2.83
CA LYS A 103 -7.29 -11.99 -1.67
C LYS A 103 -6.89 -10.53 -1.80
N GLY A 104 -7.45 -9.68 -0.93
CA GLY A 104 -7.08 -8.27 -0.84
C GLY A 104 -6.36 -7.95 0.47
N THR A 105 -5.30 -7.14 0.41
CA THR A 105 -4.57 -6.66 1.59
C THR A 105 -4.02 -5.25 1.37
N TYR A 106 -3.67 -4.58 2.46
CA TYR A 106 -2.90 -3.35 2.43
C TYR A 106 -2.01 -3.23 3.66
N PHE A 107 -0.88 -2.59 3.48
CA PHE A 107 0.06 -2.28 4.57
C PHE A 107 0.93 -1.09 4.20
N LYS A 108 1.54 -0.48 5.20
CA LYS A 108 2.55 0.56 5.03
C LYS A 108 3.93 -0.02 5.30
N THR A 109 4.89 0.26 4.42
CA THR A 109 6.30 -0.08 4.62
C THR A 109 6.98 0.91 5.56
N ASP A 110 8.13 0.54 6.11
CA ASP A 110 8.94 1.43 6.95
C ASP A 110 9.46 2.66 6.20
N SER A 111 9.51 2.59 4.88
CA SER A 111 9.86 3.71 4.02
C SER A 111 8.71 4.69 3.75
N GLY A 112 7.52 4.48 4.33
CA GLY A 112 6.36 5.34 4.16
C GLY A 112 5.62 5.15 2.85
N VAL A 113 5.71 3.96 2.24
CA VAL A 113 4.93 3.57 1.07
C VAL A 113 3.73 2.76 1.51
N LEU A 114 2.52 3.20 1.14
CA LEU A 114 1.33 2.35 1.24
C LEU A 114 1.33 1.38 0.06
N CYS A 115 1.24 0.09 0.34
CA CYS A 115 1.01 -0.95 -0.65
C CYS A 115 -0.42 -1.48 -0.50
N VAL A 116 -1.15 -1.56 -1.60
CA VAL A 116 -2.47 -2.17 -1.72
C VAL A 116 -2.35 -3.27 -2.75
N ILE A 117 -2.75 -4.48 -2.40
CA ILE A 117 -2.59 -5.67 -3.25
C ILE A 117 -3.92 -6.38 -3.32
N LEU A 118 -4.33 -6.75 -4.52
CA LEU A 118 -5.44 -7.65 -4.81
C LEU A 118 -4.94 -8.75 -5.75
N SER A 119 -5.27 -9.97 -5.44
CA SER A 119 -5.02 -11.15 -6.28
C SER A 119 -6.30 -11.95 -6.34
N ASP A 120 -6.61 -12.43 -7.53
CA ASP A 120 -7.66 -13.39 -7.81
C ASP A 120 -6.99 -14.68 -8.30
N GLY A 121 -7.27 -15.79 -7.61
CA GLY A 121 -6.77 -17.11 -7.96
C GLY A 121 -7.58 -17.71 -9.12
N MET A 122 -6.93 -18.53 -9.94
CA MET A 122 -7.61 -19.15 -11.08
C MET A 122 -8.66 -20.18 -10.62
N GLY A 123 -9.87 -20.06 -11.14
CA GLY A 123 -10.96 -20.96 -10.82
C GLY A 123 -11.90 -20.43 -9.74
N ALA A 124 -12.26 -21.23 -8.76
CA ALA A 124 -13.15 -20.85 -7.67
C ALA A 124 -12.93 -21.70 -6.41
N GLY A 125 -13.35 -21.19 -5.27
CA GLY A 125 -13.33 -21.94 -4.03
C GLY A 125 -11.95 -22.01 -3.38
N SER A 126 -11.65 -23.14 -2.71
CA SER A 126 -10.45 -23.28 -1.88
C SER A 126 -9.14 -23.26 -2.66
N GLU A 127 -9.15 -23.69 -3.90
CA GLU A 127 -7.97 -23.77 -4.75
C GLU A 127 -7.54 -22.36 -5.17
N ALA A 128 -8.47 -21.57 -5.71
CA ALA A 128 -8.25 -20.17 -6.05
C ALA A 128 -7.82 -19.34 -4.82
N ALA A 129 -8.43 -19.60 -3.65
CA ALA A 129 -8.07 -18.94 -2.41
C ALA A 129 -6.61 -19.23 -1.98
N VAL A 130 -6.09 -20.42 -2.18
CA VAL A 130 -4.68 -20.76 -1.88
C VAL A 130 -3.74 -20.01 -2.82
N GLU A 131 -4.04 -19.97 -4.13
CA GLU A 131 -3.20 -19.27 -5.10
C GLU A 131 -3.13 -17.76 -4.84
N SER A 132 -4.28 -17.14 -4.60
CA SER A 132 -4.34 -15.71 -4.30
C SER A 132 -3.67 -15.35 -2.97
N ASP A 133 -3.84 -16.16 -1.93
CA ASP A 133 -3.17 -16.00 -0.64
C ASP A 133 -1.64 -16.09 -0.79
N GLU A 134 -1.13 -17.05 -1.56
CA GLU A 134 0.30 -17.20 -1.80
C GLU A 134 0.87 -16.05 -2.62
N ALA A 135 0.19 -15.61 -3.69
CA ALA A 135 0.59 -14.48 -4.49
C ALA A 135 0.73 -13.21 -3.62
N VAL A 136 -0.27 -12.94 -2.80
CA VAL A 136 -0.26 -11.80 -1.86
C VAL A 136 0.87 -11.95 -0.83
N ALA A 137 1.06 -13.14 -0.25
CA ALA A 137 2.10 -13.39 0.75
C ALA A 137 3.52 -13.19 0.18
N ILE A 138 3.76 -13.60 -1.06
CA ILE A 138 5.03 -13.38 -1.75
C ILE A 138 5.28 -11.89 -1.92
N LEU A 139 4.33 -11.15 -2.48
CA LEU A 139 4.45 -9.71 -2.69
C LEU A 139 4.67 -8.96 -1.37
N GLU A 140 3.88 -9.27 -0.34
CA GLU A 140 4.00 -8.63 0.97
C GLU A 140 5.40 -8.83 1.58
N ARG A 141 5.96 -10.04 1.53
CA ARG A 141 7.30 -10.35 2.07
C ARG A 141 8.38 -9.54 1.36
N PHE A 142 8.36 -9.48 0.04
CA PHE A 142 9.37 -8.75 -0.72
C PHE A 142 9.26 -7.24 -0.53
N LEU A 143 8.06 -6.69 -0.55
CA LEU A 143 7.83 -5.25 -0.35
C LEU A 143 8.21 -4.80 1.07
N ARG A 144 7.89 -5.60 2.09
CA ARG A 144 8.31 -5.32 3.49
C ARG A 144 9.82 -5.41 3.67
N SER A 145 10.51 -6.24 2.89
CA SER A 145 11.98 -6.31 2.90
C SER A 145 12.66 -5.19 2.11
N GLY A 146 11.89 -4.28 1.48
CA GLY A 146 12.40 -3.13 0.75
C GLY A 146 12.70 -3.38 -0.74
N VAL A 147 12.25 -4.51 -1.28
CA VAL A 147 12.28 -4.75 -2.73
C VAL A 147 11.27 -3.81 -3.40
N ASP A 148 11.66 -3.19 -4.51
CA ASP A 148 10.77 -2.31 -5.27
C ASP A 148 9.61 -3.08 -5.92
N GLY A 149 8.50 -2.37 -6.20
CA GLY A 149 7.29 -2.99 -6.67
C GLY A 149 7.44 -3.72 -8.01
N ALA A 150 8.20 -3.18 -8.96
CA ALA A 150 8.40 -3.82 -10.26
C ALA A 150 9.20 -5.13 -10.13
N ALA A 151 10.25 -5.11 -9.27
CA ALA A 151 11.04 -6.30 -8.99
C ALA A 151 10.20 -7.36 -8.22
N ALA A 152 9.41 -6.95 -7.23
CA ALA A 152 8.53 -7.86 -6.50
C ALA A 152 7.52 -8.57 -7.42
N MET A 153 6.91 -7.84 -8.36
CA MET A 153 6.00 -8.41 -9.36
C MET A 153 6.71 -9.40 -10.30
N LYS A 154 7.92 -9.09 -10.77
CA LYS A 154 8.71 -10.02 -11.61
C LYS A 154 9.08 -11.29 -10.85
N ILE A 155 9.42 -11.16 -9.56
CA ILE A 155 9.70 -12.33 -8.71
C ILE A 155 8.43 -13.16 -8.56
N LEU A 156 7.27 -12.55 -8.29
CA LEU A 156 6.00 -13.26 -8.24
C LEU A 156 5.76 -14.07 -9.53
N ASN A 157 5.84 -13.41 -10.70
CA ASN A 157 5.67 -14.09 -11.99
C ASN A 157 6.63 -15.26 -12.16
N SER A 158 7.90 -15.11 -11.79
CA SER A 158 8.90 -16.17 -11.89
C SER A 158 8.59 -17.35 -10.96
N VAL A 159 8.13 -17.07 -9.74
CA VAL A 159 7.73 -18.14 -8.79
C VAL A 159 6.51 -18.90 -9.30
N MET A 160 5.49 -18.19 -9.80
CA MET A 160 4.30 -18.80 -10.38
C MET A 160 4.63 -19.66 -11.61
N LEU A 161 5.51 -19.18 -12.51
CA LEU A 161 5.99 -19.95 -13.66
C LEU A 161 6.69 -21.25 -13.28
N LEU A 162 7.48 -21.26 -12.22
CA LEU A 162 8.17 -22.48 -11.75
C LEU A 162 7.17 -23.53 -11.22
N ARG A 163 6.01 -23.09 -10.73
CA ARG A 163 4.94 -23.93 -10.20
C ARG A 163 3.95 -24.37 -11.28
N SER A 164 3.90 -23.72 -12.44
CA SER A 164 2.96 -24.01 -13.53
C SER A 164 3.12 -25.41 -14.18
N GLY A 165 4.12 -26.19 -13.79
CA GLY A 165 4.26 -27.61 -14.16
C GLY A 165 3.44 -28.58 -13.29
N GLU A 166 2.88 -28.10 -12.18
CA GLU A 166 1.91 -28.77 -11.31
C GLU A 166 0.52 -28.17 -11.65
N GLU A 167 -0.58 -28.79 -11.33
CA GLU A 167 -1.94 -28.37 -11.75
C GLU A 167 -2.38 -26.97 -11.30
N TRP A 168 -1.51 -26.20 -10.65
CA TRP A 168 -1.73 -24.94 -9.95
C TRP A 168 -0.61 -23.96 -10.25
N GLY A 169 -0.91 -22.69 -10.48
CA GLY A 169 0.19 -21.75 -10.60
C GLY A 169 -0.09 -20.43 -11.29
N PHE A 170 -1.34 -20.03 -11.45
CA PHE A 170 -1.67 -18.74 -12.08
C PHE A 170 -2.56 -17.92 -11.16
N ALA A 171 -2.23 -16.66 -11.02
CA ALA A 171 -3.08 -15.72 -10.31
C ALA A 171 -2.99 -14.32 -10.93
N THR A 172 -4.07 -13.58 -10.87
CA THR A 172 -3.98 -12.16 -11.18
C THR A 172 -3.18 -11.45 -10.09
N ALA A 173 -2.55 -10.34 -10.42
CA ALA A 173 -1.93 -9.49 -9.43
C ALA A 173 -2.18 -8.02 -9.78
N ASP A 174 -2.86 -7.32 -8.89
CA ASP A 174 -3.08 -5.88 -8.95
C ASP A 174 -2.44 -5.23 -7.72
N MET A 175 -1.44 -4.40 -7.95
CA MET A 175 -0.71 -3.75 -6.87
C MET A 175 -0.61 -2.26 -7.10
N MET A 176 -1.04 -1.48 -6.11
CA MET A 176 -0.87 -0.03 -6.06
C MET A 176 0.07 0.34 -4.92
N CYS A 177 1.14 1.07 -5.23
CA CYS A 177 2.10 1.58 -4.26
C CYS A 177 2.06 3.12 -4.25
N VAL A 178 1.77 3.72 -3.09
CA VAL A 178 1.68 5.18 -2.90
C VAL A 178 2.77 5.63 -1.95
N ASP A 179 3.71 6.44 -2.42
CA ASP A 179 4.67 7.13 -1.55
C ASP A 179 3.95 8.26 -0.80
N LEU A 180 3.81 8.13 0.51
CA LEU A 180 3.08 9.07 1.35
C LEU A 180 3.83 10.38 1.62
N PHE A 181 5.08 10.49 1.19
CA PHE A 181 5.83 11.76 1.23
C PHE A 181 5.60 12.61 -0.01
N THR A 182 5.43 11.99 -1.17
CA THR A 182 5.36 12.70 -2.45
C THR A 182 4.02 12.58 -3.14
N GLY A 183 3.23 11.55 -2.81
CA GLY A 183 2.02 11.16 -3.52
C GLY A 183 2.29 10.42 -4.84
N GLU A 184 3.56 10.19 -5.19
CA GLU A 184 3.91 9.37 -6.36
C GLU A 184 3.30 7.99 -6.19
N THR A 185 2.53 7.57 -7.20
CA THR A 185 1.77 6.32 -7.17
C THR A 185 2.08 5.49 -8.38
N CYS A 186 2.45 4.24 -8.15
CA CYS A 186 2.70 3.25 -9.19
C CYS A 186 1.66 2.14 -9.09
N PHE A 187 1.08 1.76 -10.22
CA PHE A 187 0.26 0.58 -10.40
C PHE A 187 1.07 -0.46 -11.15
N TYR A 188 0.96 -1.72 -10.73
CA TYR A 188 1.59 -2.87 -11.36
C TYR A 188 0.55 -3.96 -11.50
N LYS A 189 0.39 -4.51 -12.69
CA LYS A 189 -0.67 -5.46 -12.99
C LYS A 189 -0.18 -6.66 -13.80
N TYR A 190 -0.69 -7.83 -13.44
CA TYR A 190 -0.68 -9.05 -14.25
C TYR A 190 -2.10 -9.59 -14.31
N GLY A 191 -2.72 -9.61 -15.50
CA GLY A 191 -4.05 -10.18 -15.74
C GLY A 191 -5.19 -9.58 -14.92
N ALA A 192 -4.97 -8.44 -14.27
CA ALA A 192 -5.91 -7.90 -13.30
C ALA A 192 -6.95 -6.97 -13.94
N ALA A 193 -8.13 -6.91 -13.36
CA ALA A 193 -9.19 -5.98 -13.72
C ALA A 193 -8.73 -4.51 -13.63
N PRO A 194 -9.41 -3.57 -14.28
CA PRO A 194 -9.05 -2.15 -14.21
C PRO A 194 -9.11 -1.60 -12.78
N SER A 195 -8.14 -0.74 -12.45
CA SER A 195 -8.19 0.12 -11.25
C SER A 195 -8.65 1.52 -11.65
N TYR A 196 -9.20 2.27 -10.71
CA TYR A 196 -9.77 3.59 -10.97
C TYR A 196 -9.19 4.63 -10.03
N VAL A 197 -8.93 5.83 -10.54
CA VAL A 197 -8.47 6.95 -9.73
C VAL A 197 -9.30 8.19 -10.03
N LYS A 198 -9.93 8.72 -8.97
CA LYS A 198 -10.62 10.01 -9.01
C LYS A 198 -9.70 11.10 -8.46
N THR A 199 -9.60 12.19 -9.21
CA THR A 199 -8.96 13.44 -8.78
C THR A 199 -9.89 14.61 -9.14
N GLY A 200 -10.43 15.26 -8.14
CA GLY A 200 -11.51 16.22 -8.33
C GLY A 200 -12.74 15.54 -8.96
N LYS A 201 -13.19 16.01 -10.10
CA LYS A 201 -14.31 15.41 -10.87
C LYS A 201 -13.87 14.42 -11.96
N SER A 202 -12.56 14.29 -12.19
CA SER A 202 -12.03 13.38 -13.22
C SER A 202 -11.80 12.00 -12.63
N VAL A 203 -12.26 10.97 -13.34
CA VAL A 203 -11.96 9.57 -13.02
C VAL A 203 -11.14 9.00 -14.17
N ARG A 204 -9.98 8.42 -13.84
CA ARG A 204 -9.10 7.73 -14.77
C ARG A 204 -9.16 6.24 -14.51
N ARG A 205 -9.27 5.45 -15.56
CA ARG A 205 -9.11 3.99 -15.56
C ARG A 205 -7.64 3.64 -15.79
N ILE A 206 -7.11 2.68 -15.03
CA ILE A 206 -5.78 2.08 -15.18
C ILE A 206 -6.03 0.63 -15.64
N ALA A 207 -5.92 0.41 -16.93
CA ALA A 207 -6.17 -0.88 -17.55
C ALA A 207 -4.92 -1.80 -17.45
N CYS A 208 -5.14 -3.10 -17.70
CA CYS A 208 -4.14 -4.13 -17.83
C CYS A 208 -4.34 -4.86 -19.16
N GLU A 209 -3.27 -5.14 -19.87
CA GLU A 209 -3.27 -5.90 -21.13
C GLU A 209 -2.48 -7.21 -21.00
N SER A 210 -1.62 -7.33 -19.98
CA SER A 210 -0.82 -8.52 -19.71
C SER A 210 -1.67 -9.69 -19.21
N LEU A 211 -1.16 -10.90 -19.40
CA LEU A 211 -1.72 -12.13 -18.84
C LEU A 211 -1.48 -12.18 -17.32
N ALA A 212 -2.14 -13.13 -16.65
CA ALA A 212 -1.93 -13.40 -15.23
C ALA A 212 -0.47 -13.83 -14.94
N ALA A 213 -0.02 -13.61 -13.70
CA ALA A 213 1.28 -14.06 -13.24
C ALA A 213 1.36 -15.60 -13.36
N GLY A 214 2.49 -16.09 -13.88
CA GLY A 214 2.67 -17.49 -14.20
C GLY A 214 2.25 -17.88 -15.64
N MET A 215 1.47 -17.05 -16.33
CA MET A 215 1.10 -17.24 -17.75
C MET A 215 1.98 -16.43 -18.70
N THR A 216 2.69 -15.42 -18.19
CA THR A 216 3.60 -14.58 -18.97
C THR A 216 5.00 -15.22 -19.05
N GLY A 217 5.80 -14.84 -20.04
CA GLY A 217 7.18 -15.33 -20.18
C GLY A 217 8.08 -14.99 -18.97
N ALA A 218 9.13 -15.78 -18.77
CA ALA A 218 10.10 -15.51 -17.72
C ALA A 218 10.75 -14.13 -17.91
N GLY A 219 10.69 -13.29 -16.88
CA GLY A 219 11.25 -11.94 -16.91
C GLY A 219 10.38 -10.88 -17.58
N GLU A 220 9.21 -11.23 -18.09
CA GLU A 220 8.24 -10.28 -18.60
C GLU A 220 7.82 -9.30 -17.50
N ALA A 221 7.72 -8.02 -17.86
CA ALA A 221 7.40 -6.97 -16.90
C ALA A 221 5.88 -6.85 -16.72
N PRO A 222 5.40 -6.48 -15.52
CA PRO A 222 3.99 -6.16 -15.33
C PRO A 222 3.61 -4.90 -16.13
N ASP A 223 2.34 -4.77 -16.49
CA ASP A 223 1.80 -3.50 -16.91
C ASP A 223 1.95 -2.47 -15.80
N THR A 224 2.34 -1.27 -16.18
CA THR A 224 2.60 -0.21 -15.21
C THR A 224 1.86 1.07 -15.53
N GLY A 225 1.21 1.64 -14.51
CA GLY A 225 0.65 2.98 -14.54
C GLY A 225 1.34 3.86 -13.51
N ARG A 226 1.59 5.13 -13.86
CA ARG A 226 2.16 6.11 -12.91
C ARG A 226 1.33 7.37 -12.86
N MET A 227 1.14 7.88 -11.65
CA MET A 227 0.48 9.16 -11.42
C MET A 227 0.84 9.71 -10.04
N ARG A 228 0.42 10.93 -9.77
CA ARG A 228 0.58 11.54 -8.46
C ARG A 228 -0.78 11.77 -7.82
N LEU A 229 -1.01 11.12 -6.68
CA LEU A 229 -2.19 11.37 -5.85
C LEU A 229 -1.95 12.61 -4.98
N LYS A 230 -3.01 13.40 -4.82
CA LYS A 230 -3.03 14.60 -3.98
C LYS A 230 -4.07 14.41 -2.88
N PRO A 231 -4.04 15.22 -1.80
CA PRO A 231 -5.13 15.25 -0.85
C PRO A 231 -6.50 15.38 -1.55
N GLY A 232 -7.46 14.56 -1.14
CA GLY A 232 -8.77 14.44 -1.78
C GLY A 232 -8.84 13.44 -2.94
N SER A 233 -7.72 12.82 -3.34
CA SER A 233 -7.74 11.75 -4.34
C SER A 233 -8.32 10.47 -3.76
N LEU A 234 -9.08 9.75 -4.60
CA LEU A 234 -9.66 8.44 -4.30
C LEU A 234 -9.17 7.43 -5.32
N ALA A 235 -8.69 6.28 -4.87
CA ALA A 235 -8.34 5.15 -5.72
C ALA A 235 -9.21 3.93 -5.39
N LEU A 236 -9.52 3.14 -6.40
CA LEU A 236 -10.26 1.90 -6.26
C LEU A 236 -9.52 0.79 -7.01
N VAL A 237 -9.27 -0.31 -6.31
CA VAL A 237 -8.76 -1.56 -6.85
C VAL A 237 -9.86 -2.60 -6.69
N ALA A 238 -10.19 -3.32 -7.74
CA ALA A 238 -11.32 -4.27 -7.75
C ALA A 238 -10.99 -5.51 -8.55
N SER A 239 -11.58 -6.66 -8.19
CA SER A 239 -11.51 -7.87 -8.99
C SER A 239 -12.45 -7.81 -10.19
N ASP A 240 -12.31 -8.75 -11.10
CA ASP A 240 -13.11 -8.81 -12.35
C ASP A 240 -14.59 -9.14 -12.08
N GLY A 241 -14.93 -9.84 -11.00
CA GLY A 241 -16.32 -9.99 -10.57
C GLY A 241 -17.03 -8.66 -10.30
N VAL A 242 -16.27 -7.60 -9.96
CA VAL A 242 -16.78 -6.23 -9.78
C VAL A 242 -16.74 -5.42 -11.07
N ALA A 243 -15.69 -5.60 -11.88
CA ALA A 243 -15.45 -4.87 -13.13
C ALA A 243 -15.01 -5.84 -14.23
N PRO A 244 -15.93 -6.67 -14.75
CA PRO A 244 -15.59 -7.78 -15.66
C PRO A 244 -15.17 -7.34 -17.07
N GLY A 245 -15.22 -6.04 -17.37
CA GLY A 245 -14.87 -5.55 -18.69
C GLY A 245 -14.98 -4.05 -18.84
N LEU A 246 -15.31 -3.63 -20.07
CA LEU A 246 -15.37 -2.21 -20.43
C LEU A 246 -16.70 -1.54 -20.07
N ASP A 247 -17.72 -2.30 -19.69
CA ASP A 247 -19.05 -1.78 -19.30
C ASP A 247 -19.07 -1.41 -17.81
N ASP A 248 -18.24 -0.43 -17.46
CA ASP A 248 -18.08 0.07 -16.10
C ASP A 248 -18.60 1.51 -15.93
N GLY A 249 -19.48 1.96 -16.83
CA GLY A 249 -20.05 3.31 -16.81
C GLY A 249 -20.67 3.67 -15.46
N TRP A 250 -21.43 2.75 -14.86
CA TRP A 250 -22.03 2.92 -13.54
C TRP A 250 -20.99 3.17 -12.44
N LEU A 251 -19.84 2.49 -12.51
CA LEU A 251 -18.76 2.64 -11.53
C LEU A 251 -18.07 3.99 -11.69
N LEU A 252 -17.81 4.41 -12.93
CA LEU A 252 -17.26 5.73 -13.23
C LEU A 252 -18.17 6.85 -12.70
N ASP A 253 -19.50 6.73 -12.89
CA ASP A 253 -20.48 7.71 -12.41
C ASP A 253 -20.54 7.72 -10.88
N MET A 254 -20.61 6.56 -10.24
CA MET A 254 -20.57 6.45 -8.78
C MET A 254 -19.31 7.11 -8.20
N LEU A 255 -18.15 6.88 -8.81
CA LEU A 255 -16.92 7.52 -8.36
C LEU A 255 -16.90 9.03 -8.61
N ARG A 256 -17.47 9.54 -9.71
CA ARG A 256 -17.57 10.98 -9.97
C ARG A 256 -18.41 11.70 -8.92
N GLU A 257 -19.50 11.06 -8.51
CA GLU A 257 -20.46 11.61 -7.54
C GLU A 257 -19.98 11.50 -6.09
N ALA A 258 -19.05 10.60 -5.78
CA ALA A 258 -18.54 10.41 -4.43
C ALA A 258 -17.78 11.66 -3.95
N GLU A 259 -18.38 12.44 -3.05
CA GLU A 259 -17.75 13.58 -2.38
C GLU A 259 -17.31 13.18 -0.97
N GLU A 260 -16.01 13.31 -0.67
CA GLU A 260 -15.39 12.97 0.63
C GLU A 260 -15.91 11.66 1.27
N PRO A 261 -15.88 10.53 0.55
CA PRO A 261 -16.58 9.34 0.99
C PRO A 261 -15.88 8.69 2.20
N ASP A 262 -16.67 8.13 3.09
CA ASP A 262 -16.19 7.03 3.94
C ASP A 262 -15.84 5.86 3.02
N VAL A 263 -14.54 5.57 2.88
CA VAL A 263 -14.05 4.53 1.97
C VAL A 263 -14.57 3.14 2.28
N LYS A 264 -14.92 2.85 3.55
CA LYS A 264 -15.53 1.57 3.93
C LYS A 264 -16.98 1.49 3.45
N ALA A 265 -17.70 2.59 3.56
CA ALA A 265 -19.06 2.69 3.03
C ALA A 265 -19.06 2.64 1.50
N LEU A 266 -18.12 3.32 0.85
CA LEU A 266 -17.95 3.30 -0.59
C LEU A 266 -17.63 1.90 -1.10
N ALA A 267 -16.64 1.21 -0.52
CA ALA A 267 -16.30 -0.16 -0.94
C ALA A 267 -17.50 -1.10 -0.87
N ARG A 268 -18.30 -1.00 0.21
CA ARG A 268 -19.55 -1.77 0.35
C ARG A 268 -20.63 -1.37 -0.66
N ALA A 269 -20.73 -0.09 -1.01
CA ALA A 269 -21.71 0.39 -1.98
C ALA A 269 -21.36 -0.07 -3.40
N VAL A 270 -20.08 0.00 -3.77
CA VAL A 270 -19.57 -0.52 -5.06
C VAL A 270 -19.83 -2.02 -5.16
N LEU A 271 -19.48 -2.78 -4.12
CA LEU A 271 -19.68 -4.23 -4.08
C LEU A 271 -21.16 -4.61 -4.25
N ARG A 272 -22.07 -3.94 -3.54
CA ARG A 272 -23.51 -4.17 -3.68
C ARG A 272 -24.00 -3.86 -5.09
N ARG A 273 -23.59 -2.72 -5.64
CA ARG A 273 -23.99 -2.34 -7.00
C ARG A 273 -23.49 -3.33 -8.03
N ALA A 274 -22.25 -3.83 -7.91
CA ALA A 274 -21.72 -4.87 -8.79
C ALA A 274 -22.53 -6.18 -8.68
N ALA A 275 -22.87 -6.59 -7.45
CA ALA A 275 -23.70 -7.78 -7.24
C ALA A 275 -25.12 -7.64 -7.81
N ASP A 276 -25.70 -6.43 -7.78
CA ASP A 276 -27.00 -6.14 -8.41
C ASP A 276 -26.90 -6.15 -9.93
N GLU A 277 -25.79 -5.67 -10.51
CA GLU A 277 -25.57 -5.56 -11.96
C GLU A 277 -25.21 -6.90 -12.60
N TYR A 278 -24.27 -7.65 -12.00
CA TYR A 278 -23.69 -8.87 -12.59
C TYR A 278 -24.16 -10.16 -11.91
N GLY A 279 -24.97 -10.05 -10.88
CA GLY A 279 -25.28 -11.17 -10.01
C GLY A 279 -24.05 -11.57 -9.18
N ASN A 280 -24.18 -12.59 -8.35
CA ASN A 280 -23.07 -13.16 -7.61
C ASN A 280 -22.51 -14.38 -8.35
N SER A 281 -22.07 -14.17 -9.60
CA SER A 281 -21.58 -15.23 -10.51
C SER A 281 -20.10 -15.49 -10.36
N ASP A 282 -19.38 -14.56 -9.68
CA ASP A 282 -17.95 -14.65 -9.39
C ASP A 282 -17.63 -14.08 -8.02
N ASP A 283 -16.38 -14.33 -7.57
CA ASP A 283 -15.83 -13.68 -6.39
C ASP A 283 -15.67 -12.18 -6.64
N MET A 284 -15.97 -11.38 -5.65
CA MET A 284 -15.98 -9.93 -5.77
C MET A 284 -15.21 -9.30 -4.62
N THR A 285 -14.20 -8.51 -4.92
CA THR A 285 -13.41 -7.78 -3.92
C THR A 285 -13.14 -6.35 -4.36
N VAL A 286 -13.31 -5.41 -3.43
CA VAL A 286 -13.09 -3.98 -3.62
C VAL A 286 -12.21 -3.43 -2.52
N LEU A 287 -11.14 -2.73 -2.89
CA LEU A 287 -10.33 -1.93 -2.00
C LEU A 287 -10.44 -0.46 -2.43
N ALA A 288 -11.00 0.38 -1.56
CA ALA A 288 -11.10 1.82 -1.78
C ALA A 288 -10.09 2.54 -0.89
N VAL A 289 -9.34 3.49 -1.45
CA VAL A 289 -8.28 4.24 -0.78
C VAL A 289 -8.52 5.72 -0.97
N ARG A 290 -8.58 6.50 0.12
CA ARG A 290 -8.59 7.95 0.09
C ARG A 290 -7.29 8.49 0.63
N VAL A 291 -6.70 9.44 -0.09
CA VAL A 291 -5.50 10.16 0.30
C VAL A 291 -5.91 11.52 0.85
N ASP A 292 -5.42 11.87 2.04
CA ASP A 292 -5.68 13.14 2.69
C ASP A 292 -4.37 13.81 3.11
N ALA A 293 -4.41 15.13 3.33
CA ALA A 293 -3.30 15.80 3.99
C ALA A 293 -3.25 15.38 5.47
N ARG A 294 -2.05 15.18 5.99
CA ARG A 294 -1.88 15.02 7.44
C ARG A 294 -2.08 16.38 8.11
N VAL A 295 -3.08 16.49 8.94
CA VAL A 295 -3.38 17.67 9.78
C VAL A 295 -2.45 17.76 10.97
#